data_a0308c3adb558fe9176599f81fe19243
#
_entry.id   a0308c3adb558fe9176599f81fe19243
#
_cell.length_a   1.000
_cell.length_b   1.000
_cell.length_c   1.000
_cell.angle_alpha   90.00
_cell.angle_beta   90.00
_cell.angle_gamma   90.00
#
_symmetry.space_group_name_H-M   'P 1'
#
loop_
_entity.id
_entity.type
_entity.pdbx_description
1 polymer ?
#
loop_
_entity_poly.entity_id
_entity_poly.type
_entity_poly.pdbx_seq_one_letter_code
_entity_poly.pdbx_strand_id
1 'polypeptide(L)'
;MTVAQDGSALVLRVLDAMPFAVIGLTRRETVTFVNPAAEALLQRSSALVRGRPLTELLPEDSPLMDFITRARREGGVMSARSIRIASPHIAPVDMDVTASPDGEDGGLVLTLMPVRQVQDESKNAEVNAFAQIARMLGHEVKNPLAGIVGAAQLLARQARDDQQALLTLIRDEGGRITRIVDRFTAFETFFSPRARITNVHIVLDSVIDLAKASFGANTRFDLQYDPSLPEIEVDPDHLHEAALNLVKNAVEAASTPSRQARVSISTRYRAGFRFAGRDGPRARGALEIAVTDNGPGVPEQTVPRVFEPFFTTKAGGAGIGLAVVAEIMQAHGGFVVLDNSVSGAS
;
A
#
# COMPACT_ATOMS: atom_id res chain seq x y z
N MET A 1 42.84 -9.40 -15.06
CA MET A 1 41.79 -10.30 -14.53
C MET A 1 41.45 -10.07 -13.05
N THR A 2 42.16 -9.25 -12.28
CA THR A 2 42.01 -9.10 -10.82
C THR A 2 40.89 -8.12 -10.38
N VAL A 3 40.56 -7.09 -11.15
CA VAL A 3 39.61 -6.06 -10.75
C VAL A 3 38.14 -6.53 -10.81
N ALA A 4 37.80 -7.43 -11.73
CA ALA A 4 36.43 -7.96 -11.86
C ALA A 4 36.08 -8.97 -10.75
N GLN A 5 37.04 -9.68 -10.21
CA GLN A 5 36.84 -10.62 -9.10
C GLN A 5 36.64 -9.92 -7.76
N ASP A 6 37.30 -8.79 -7.56
CA ASP A 6 37.17 -7.98 -6.34
C ASP A 6 35.80 -7.29 -6.26
N GLY A 7 35.25 -6.83 -7.40
CA GLY A 7 33.91 -6.22 -7.48
C GLY A 7 32.80 -7.22 -7.15
N SER A 8 32.84 -8.44 -7.68
CA SER A 8 31.84 -9.48 -7.41
C SER A 8 31.84 -9.93 -5.94
N ALA A 9 33.03 -10.03 -5.33
CA ALA A 9 33.15 -10.38 -3.92
C ALA A 9 32.61 -9.28 -2.99
N LEU A 10 32.79 -8.01 -3.36
CA LEU A 10 32.22 -6.88 -2.61
C LEU A 10 30.70 -6.86 -2.69
N VAL A 11 30.14 -7.04 -3.87
CA VAL A 11 28.66 -7.09 -4.08
C VAL A 11 28.02 -8.22 -3.26
N LEU A 12 28.61 -9.40 -3.27
CA LEU A 12 28.10 -10.52 -2.46
C LEU A 12 28.14 -10.21 -0.97
N ARG A 13 29.23 -9.63 -0.45
CA ARG A 13 29.32 -9.23 0.95
C ARG A 13 28.29 -8.17 1.33
N VAL A 14 27.98 -7.23 0.43
CA VAL A 14 26.92 -6.24 0.65
C VAL A 14 25.55 -6.91 0.72
N LEU A 15 25.24 -7.82 -0.19
CA LEU A 15 23.99 -8.58 -0.20
C LEU A 15 23.85 -9.46 1.04
N ASP A 16 24.95 -10.08 1.50
CA ASP A 16 24.97 -10.92 2.69
C ASP A 16 24.78 -10.10 3.99
N ALA A 17 25.19 -8.85 3.99
CA ALA A 17 25.01 -7.94 5.14
C ALA A 17 23.61 -7.28 5.20
N MET A 18 22.75 -7.49 4.18
CA MET A 18 21.41 -6.89 4.20
C MET A 18 20.53 -7.56 5.24
N PRO A 19 19.82 -6.76 6.07
CA PRO A 19 18.96 -7.28 7.16
C PRO A 19 17.60 -7.81 6.66
N PHE A 20 17.33 -7.80 5.38
CA PHE A 20 16.11 -8.28 4.74
C PHE A 20 16.44 -9.38 3.72
N ALA A 21 15.44 -10.23 3.45
CA ALA A 21 15.64 -11.34 2.55
C ALA A 21 15.74 -10.87 1.08
N VAL A 22 16.76 -11.39 0.38
CA VAL A 22 16.97 -11.19 -1.06
C VAL A 22 17.00 -12.54 -1.74
N ILE A 23 16.14 -12.74 -2.75
CA ILE A 23 16.03 -13.98 -3.52
C ILE A 23 16.13 -13.64 -5.01
N GLY A 24 17.10 -14.24 -5.70
CA GLY A 24 17.21 -14.20 -7.15
C GLY A 24 16.49 -15.38 -7.78
N LEU A 25 15.71 -15.14 -8.85
CA LEU A 25 14.96 -16.16 -9.58
C LEU A 25 15.26 -16.10 -11.07
N THR A 26 15.44 -17.27 -11.70
CA THR A 26 15.42 -17.37 -13.16
C THR A 26 14.02 -17.11 -13.72
N ARG A 27 13.90 -17.02 -15.06
CA ARG A 27 12.61 -16.97 -15.75
C ARG A 27 11.69 -18.16 -15.45
N ARG A 28 12.25 -19.32 -15.03
CA ARG A 28 11.49 -20.53 -14.67
C ARG A 28 11.27 -20.66 -13.15
N GLU A 29 11.39 -19.56 -12.42
CA GLU A 29 11.21 -19.52 -10.95
C GLU A 29 12.18 -20.43 -10.17
N THR A 30 13.31 -20.77 -10.80
CA THR A 30 14.39 -21.49 -10.13
C THR A 30 15.24 -20.49 -9.34
N VAL A 31 15.52 -20.80 -8.10
CA VAL A 31 16.32 -19.95 -7.21
C VAL A 31 17.78 -19.90 -7.65
N THR A 32 18.30 -18.72 -7.97
CA THR A 32 19.71 -18.50 -8.34
C THR A 32 20.55 -18.01 -7.18
N PHE A 33 19.95 -17.19 -6.32
CA PHE A 33 20.62 -16.56 -5.19
C PHE A 33 19.69 -16.45 -3.99
N VAL A 34 20.23 -16.59 -2.80
CA VAL A 34 19.62 -16.22 -1.51
C VAL A 34 20.70 -15.67 -0.59
N ASN A 35 20.39 -14.61 0.14
CA ASN A 35 21.26 -14.06 1.18
C ASN A 35 20.95 -14.73 2.55
N PRO A 36 21.78 -14.52 3.59
CA PRO A 36 21.53 -15.09 4.92
C PRO A 36 20.17 -14.78 5.53
N ALA A 37 19.62 -13.59 5.29
CA ALA A 37 18.28 -13.25 5.76
C ALA A 37 17.19 -14.07 5.04
N ALA A 38 17.36 -14.39 3.75
CA ALA A 38 16.47 -15.28 3.02
C ALA A 38 16.61 -16.74 3.48
N GLU A 39 17.82 -17.22 3.81
CA GLU A 39 18.00 -18.54 4.41
C GLU A 39 17.26 -18.67 5.75
N ALA A 40 17.34 -17.63 6.59
CA ALA A 40 16.62 -17.58 7.87
C ALA A 40 15.10 -17.58 7.66
N LEU A 41 14.58 -16.80 6.68
CA LEU A 41 13.16 -16.78 6.32
C LEU A 41 12.67 -18.14 5.83
N LEU A 42 13.41 -18.76 4.90
CA LEU A 42 13.06 -20.04 4.28
C LEU A 42 13.36 -21.23 5.20
N GLN A 43 14.07 -21.02 6.31
CA GLN A 43 14.59 -22.04 7.22
C GLN A 43 15.38 -23.14 6.49
N ARG A 44 16.13 -22.76 5.46
CA ARG A 44 16.94 -23.64 4.62
C ARG A 44 18.20 -22.92 4.16
N SER A 45 19.31 -23.64 4.13
CA SER A 45 20.57 -23.09 3.64
C SER A 45 20.55 -22.89 2.12
N SER A 46 21.34 -21.93 1.63
CA SER A 46 21.49 -21.64 0.20
C SER A 46 21.87 -22.87 -0.63
N ALA A 47 22.68 -23.77 -0.08
CA ALA A 47 23.07 -25.02 -0.73
C ALA A 47 21.89 -25.97 -1.02
N LEU A 48 20.82 -25.90 -0.22
CA LEU A 48 19.60 -26.70 -0.39
C LEU A 48 18.54 -26.03 -1.27
N VAL A 49 18.65 -24.71 -1.48
CA VAL A 49 17.63 -23.91 -2.13
C VAL A 49 18.03 -23.55 -3.56
N ARG A 50 19.32 -23.28 -3.80
CA ARG A 50 19.82 -22.92 -5.14
C ARG A 50 19.59 -24.03 -6.15
N GLY A 51 19.16 -23.66 -7.35
CA GLY A 51 18.88 -24.58 -8.45
C GLY A 51 17.53 -25.29 -8.32
N ARG A 52 16.74 -25.03 -7.26
CA ARG A 52 15.40 -25.61 -7.09
C ARG A 52 14.31 -24.64 -7.47
N PRO A 53 13.17 -25.12 -7.97
CA PRO A 53 11.99 -24.31 -8.18
C PRO A 53 11.48 -23.73 -6.84
N LEU A 54 11.02 -22.49 -6.85
CA LEU A 54 10.46 -21.85 -5.65
C LEU A 54 9.19 -22.57 -5.15
N THR A 55 8.47 -23.25 -6.03
CA THR A 55 7.29 -24.08 -5.72
C THR A 55 7.59 -25.28 -4.80
N GLU A 56 8.86 -25.73 -4.72
CA GLU A 56 9.26 -26.73 -3.71
C GLU A 56 9.39 -26.17 -2.29
N LEU A 57 9.47 -24.85 -2.17
CA LEU A 57 9.65 -24.13 -0.90
C LEU A 57 8.37 -23.50 -0.41
N LEU A 58 7.53 -23.07 -1.34
CA LEU A 58 6.28 -22.35 -1.10
C LEU A 58 5.14 -23.00 -1.88
N PRO A 59 3.92 -23.05 -1.33
CA PRO A 59 2.77 -23.53 -2.06
C PRO A 59 2.53 -22.74 -3.36
N GLU A 60 2.15 -23.41 -4.45
CA GLU A 60 1.88 -22.79 -5.75
C GLU A 60 0.71 -21.77 -5.65
N ASP A 61 -0.22 -22.01 -4.74
CA ASP A 61 -1.37 -21.16 -4.46
C ASP A 61 -1.10 -20.06 -3.42
N SER A 62 0.18 -19.80 -3.12
CA SER A 62 0.54 -18.74 -2.18
C SER A 62 0.41 -17.34 -2.80
N PRO A 63 0.04 -16.31 -2.02
CA PRO A 63 -0.01 -14.93 -2.50
C PRO A 63 1.31 -14.45 -3.11
N LEU A 64 2.44 -14.95 -2.63
CA LEU A 64 3.76 -14.61 -3.17
C LEU A 64 3.95 -15.17 -4.58
N MET A 65 3.47 -16.39 -4.88
CA MET A 65 3.57 -16.98 -6.21
C MET A 65 2.70 -16.22 -7.22
N ASP A 66 1.48 -15.81 -6.83
CA ASP A 66 0.65 -14.94 -7.67
C ASP A 66 1.34 -13.59 -7.94
N PHE A 67 1.92 -12.98 -6.91
CA PHE A 67 2.68 -11.73 -7.04
C PHE A 67 3.85 -11.88 -8.03
N ILE A 68 4.64 -12.95 -7.94
CA ILE A 68 5.75 -13.24 -8.86
C ILE A 68 5.25 -13.40 -10.29
N THR A 69 4.15 -14.14 -10.48
CA THR A 69 3.54 -14.35 -11.80
C THR A 69 3.08 -13.02 -12.42
N ARG A 70 2.50 -12.14 -11.63
CA ARG A 70 2.10 -10.79 -12.07
C ARG A 70 3.32 -9.93 -12.40
N ALA A 71 4.33 -9.89 -11.54
CA ALA A 71 5.55 -9.12 -11.76
C ALA A 71 6.25 -9.49 -13.07
N ARG A 72 6.23 -10.79 -13.45
CA ARG A 72 6.75 -11.24 -14.73
C ARG A 72 5.94 -10.77 -15.93
N ARG A 73 4.62 -10.80 -15.80
CA ARG A 73 3.73 -10.40 -16.89
C ARG A 73 3.86 -8.92 -17.21
N GLU A 74 3.97 -8.09 -16.17
CA GLU A 74 4.05 -6.64 -16.31
C GLU A 74 5.46 -6.14 -16.68
N GLY A 75 6.52 -6.89 -16.36
CA GLY A 75 7.89 -6.63 -16.80
C GLY A 75 8.57 -5.42 -16.16
N GLY A 76 7.96 -4.79 -15.16
CA GLY A 76 8.49 -3.65 -14.41
C GLY A 76 8.78 -3.96 -12.95
N VAL A 77 9.16 -2.93 -12.18
CA VAL A 77 9.27 -3.03 -10.72
C VAL A 77 7.86 -3.04 -10.12
N MET A 78 7.58 -4.06 -9.33
CA MET A 78 6.30 -4.22 -8.63
C MET A 78 6.53 -4.31 -7.13
N SER A 79 5.69 -3.66 -6.34
CA SER A 79 5.70 -3.74 -4.88
C SER A 79 4.35 -4.15 -4.34
N ALA A 80 4.39 -4.97 -3.28
CA ALA A 80 3.21 -5.34 -2.52
C ALA A 80 3.49 -5.21 -1.03
N ARG A 81 2.47 -4.89 -0.26
CA ARG A 81 2.56 -4.78 1.19
C ARG A 81 1.72 -5.84 1.88
N SER A 82 2.26 -6.37 3.00
CA SER A 82 1.59 -7.38 3.83
C SER A 82 1.27 -8.69 3.11
N ILE A 83 2.11 -9.14 2.17
CA ILE A 83 1.96 -10.48 1.61
C ILE A 83 2.28 -11.50 2.69
N ARG A 84 1.30 -12.36 3.01
CA ARG A 84 1.48 -13.46 3.95
C ARG A 84 2.21 -14.62 3.30
N ILE A 85 3.37 -14.97 3.89
CA ILE A 85 4.17 -16.13 3.49
C ILE A 85 4.02 -17.19 4.57
N ALA A 86 3.63 -18.40 4.16
CA ALA A 86 3.53 -19.55 5.02
C ALA A 86 3.82 -20.83 4.24
N SER A 87 4.49 -21.78 4.85
CA SER A 87 4.68 -23.14 4.33
C SER A 87 4.75 -24.12 5.49
N PRO A 88 4.79 -25.46 5.26
CA PRO A 88 4.97 -26.42 6.35
C PRO A 88 6.21 -26.18 7.20
N HIS A 89 7.22 -25.46 6.67
CA HIS A 89 8.47 -25.15 7.34
C HIS A 89 8.63 -23.68 7.71
N ILE A 90 7.76 -22.81 7.24
CA ILE A 90 7.82 -21.36 7.47
C ILE A 90 6.58 -20.96 8.28
N ALA A 91 6.81 -20.48 9.51
CA ALA A 91 5.72 -19.90 10.29
C ALA A 91 5.09 -18.73 9.54
N PRO A 92 3.76 -18.56 9.60
CA PRO A 92 3.10 -17.45 8.90
C PRO A 92 3.72 -16.10 9.27
N VAL A 93 4.19 -15.37 8.26
CA VAL A 93 4.80 -14.06 8.40
C VAL A 93 4.30 -13.13 7.30
N ASP A 94 3.96 -11.90 7.65
CA ASP A 94 3.58 -10.87 6.69
C ASP A 94 4.82 -10.13 6.24
N MET A 95 5.00 -10.00 4.92
CA MET A 95 6.18 -9.43 4.29
C MET A 95 5.79 -8.34 3.30
N ASP A 96 6.51 -7.24 3.33
CA ASP A 96 6.53 -6.29 2.22
C ASP A 96 7.48 -6.85 1.15
N VAL A 97 6.99 -6.95 -0.07
CA VAL A 97 7.72 -7.59 -1.17
C VAL A 97 7.90 -6.62 -2.32
N THR A 98 9.12 -6.54 -2.85
CA THR A 98 9.37 -5.87 -4.11
C THR A 98 10.01 -6.85 -5.08
N ALA A 99 9.49 -6.91 -6.30
CA ALA A 99 10.06 -7.64 -7.42
C ALA A 99 10.66 -6.65 -8.41
N SER A 100 11.91 -6.88 -8.78
CA SER A 100 12.63 -6.09 -9.79
C SER A 100 13.16 -7.01 -10.89
N PRO A 101 13.05 -6.64 -12.18
CA PRO A 101 13.66 -7.40 -13.26
C PRO A 101 15.19 -7.51 -13.10
N ASP A 102 15.75 -8.65 -13.40
CA ASP A 102 17.20 -8.96 -13.33
C ASP A 102 17.96 -8.54 -14.61
N GLY A 103 17.37 -7.76 -15.49
CA GLY A 103 18.04 -7.14 -16.65
C GLY A 103 18.15 -8.00 -17.89
N GLU A 104 18.90 -9.10 -17.97
CA GLU A 104 19.23 -9.73 -19.27
C GLU A 104 18.43 -11.01 -19.61
N ASP A 105 18.05 -11.84 -18.62
CA ASP A 105 17.45 -13.17 -18.88
C ASP A 105 15.98 -13.32 -18.48
N GLY A 106 15.28 -12.23 -18.15
CA GLY A 106 13.90 -12.27 -17.65
C GLY A 106 13.82 -12.92 -16.25
N GLY A 107 14.91 -12.88 -15.49
CA GLY A 107 14.99 -13.18 -14.07
C GLY A 107 14.29 -12.10 -13.23
N LEU A 108 14.09 -12.40 -11.95
CA LEU A 108 13.59 -11.45 -10.96
C LEU A 108 14.46 -11.47 -9.71
N VAL A 109 14.68 -10.29 -9.15
CA VAL A 109 15.19 -10.15 -7.79
C VAL A 109 14.02 -9.77 -6.88
N LEU A 110 13.77 -10.59 -5.87
CA LEU A 110 12.78 -10.32 -4.84
C LEU A 110 13.49 -9.77 -3.60
N THR A 111 12.99 -8.69 -3.06
CA THR A 111 13.33 -8.23 -1.71
C THR A 111 12.12 -8.40 -0.82
N LEU A 112 12.30 -9.06 0.33
CA LEU A 112 11.22 -9.35 1.26
C LEU A 112 11.61 -8.77 2.63
N MET A 113 10.84 -7.79 3.08
CA MET A 113 11.03 -7.16 4.38
C MET A 113 9.89 -7.62 5.29
N PRO A 114 10.18 -8.13 6.50
CA PRO A 114 9.10 -8.46 7.42
C PRO A 114 8.30 -7.19 7.72
N VAL A 115 6.99 -7.27 7.50
CA VAL A 115 6.09 -6.30 8.08
C VAL A 115 6.27 -6.48 9.58
N ARG A 116 6.76 -5.45 10.28
CA ARG A 116 6.89 -5.50 11.72
C ARG A 116 5.50 -5.71 12.31
N GLN A 117 5.08 -6.97 12.41
CA GLN A 117 3.93 -7.30 13.21
C GLN A 117 4.32 -6.98 14.65
N VAL A 118 3.61 -6.02 15.20
CA VAL A 118 3.67 -5.70 16.62
C VAL A 118 3.01 -6.86 17.38
N GLN A 119 3.68 -8.02 17.40
CA GLN A 119 3.30 -9.18 18.24
C GLN A 119 4.08 -9.22 19.55
N ASP A 120 4.75 -8.14 19.89
CA ASP A 120 5.25 -7.94 21.23
C ASP A 120 4.21 -7.13 22.01
N GLU A 121 3.73 -7.63 23.13
CA GLU A 121 2.79 -6.88 24.00
C GLU A 121 3.38 -5.51 24.38
N SER A 122 4.70 -5.37 24.43
CA SER A 122 5.39 -4.11 24.62
C SER A 122 5.26 -3.14 23.43
N LYS A 123 5.23 -3.65 22.18
CA LYS A 123 5.06 -2.81 20.97
C LYS A 123 3.60 -2.49 20.65
N ASN A 124 2.67 -3.38 21.02
CA ASN A 124 1.25 -3.03 21.05
C ASN A 124 1.00 -1.88 22.05
N ALA A 125 1.73 -1.85 23.16
CA ALA A 125 1.71 -0.72 24.08
C ALA A 125 2.31 0.56 23.46
N GLU A 126 3.38 0.48 22.67
CA GLU A 126 3.99 1.64 21.99
C GLU A 126 3.10 2.16 20.85
N VAL A 127 2.53 1.29 20.02
CA VAL A 127 1.59 1.67 18.94
C VAL A 127 0.30 2.20 19.53
N ASN A 128 -0.25 1.55 20.57
CA ASN A 128 -1.41 2.06 21.30
C ASN A 128 -1.09 3.37 22.02
N ALA A 129 0.11 3.51 22.60
CA ALA A 129 0.56 4.78 23.19
C ALA A 129 0.71 5.87 22.12
N PHE A 130 1.27 5.54 20.94
CA PHE A 130 1.37 6.48 19.83
C PHE A 130 -0.03 6.88 19.31
N ALA A 131 -0.94 5.93 19.13
CA ALA A 131 -2.32 6.18 18.75
C ALA A 131 -3.06 7.03 19.81
N GLN A 132 -2.88 6.73 21.10
CA GLN A 132 -3.42 7.55 22.20
C GLN A 132 -2.83 8.96 22.22
N ILE A 133 -1.52 9.09 22.02
CA ILE A 133 -0.83 10.39 21.91
C ILE A 133 -1.34 11.15 20.68
N ALA A 134 -1.49 10.50 19.55
CA ALA A 134 -2.03 11.10 18.32
C ALA A 134 -3.46 11.62 18.54
N ARG A 135 -4.31 10.84 19.23
CA ARG A 135 -5.68 11.25 19.61
C ARG A 135 -5.68 12.44 20.55
N MET A 136 -4.90 12.34 21.62
CA MET A 136 -4.80 13.41 22.63
C MET A 136 -4.28 14.69 21.99
N LEU A 137 -3.16 14.64 21.25
CA LEU A 137 -2.62 15.77 20.52
C LEU A 137 -3.60 16.29 19.46
N GLY A 138 -4.32 15.39 18.78
CA GLY A 138 -5.35 15.76 17.83
C GLY A 138 -6.43 16.62 18.46
N HIS A 139 -6.97 16.20 19.59
CA HIS A 139 -7.98 16.96 20.32
C HIS A 139 -7.41 18.25 20.93
N GLU A 140 -6.22 18.17 21.52
CA GLU A 140 -5.57 19.33 22.14
C GLU A 140 -5.10 20.38 21.13
N VAL A 141 -4.78 20.00 19.87
CA VAL A 141 -4.45 20.94 18.81
C VAL A 141 -5.71 21.49 18.12
N LYS A 142 -6.75 20.66 17.92
CA LYS A 142 -8.00 21.12 17.30
C LYS A 142 -8.71 22.17 18.15
N ASN A 143 -8.70 22.02 19.46
CA ASN A 143 -9.40 22.93 20.36
C ASN A 143 -8.88 24.37 20.28
N PRO A 144 -7.58 24.69 20.48
CA PRO A 144 -7.08 26.05 20.32
C PRO A 144 -7.20 26.54 18.88
N LEU A 145 -7.06 25.65 17.89
CA LEU A 145 -7.18 26.02 16.49
C LEU A 145 -8.60 26.43 16.12
N ALA A 146 -9.62 25.73 16.64
CA ALA A 146 -11.01 26.11 16.50
C ALA A 146 -11.29 27.49 17.13
N GLY A 147 -10.66 27.77 18.28
CA GLY A 147 -10.70 29.09 18.93
C GLY A 147 -10.09 30.20 18.05
N ILE A 148 -8.92 29.96 17.47
CA ILE A 148 -8.23 30.91 16.57
C ILE A 148 -9.06 31.17 15.31
N VAL A 149 -9.54 30.12 14.66
CA VAL A 149 -10.37 30.23 13.44
C VAL A 149 -11.71 30.93 13.76
N GLY A 150 -12.33 30.59 14.89
CA GLY A 150 -13.57 31.23 15.34
C GLY A 150 -13.37 32.73 15.65
N ALA A 151 -12.29 33.09 16.33
CA ALA A 151 -11.93 34.50 16.57
C ALA A 151 -11.69 35.26 15.26
N ALA A 152 -10.98 34.67 14.31
CA ALA A 152 -10.75 35.26 12.99
C ALA A 152 -12.07 35.47 12.21
N GLN A 153 -13.02 34.52 12.30
CA GLN A 153 -14.35 34.65 11.69
C GLN A 153 -15.17 35.76 12.31
N LEU A 154 -15.12 35.96 13.64
CA LEU A 154 -15.82 37.01 14.32
C LEU A 154 -15.22 38.38 13.95
N LEU A 155 -13.92 38.52 13.93
CA LEU A 155 -13.22 39.75 13.53
C LEU A 155 -13.50 40.11 12.07
N ALA A 156 -13.59 39.10 11.17
CA ALA A 156 -13.87 39.34 9.75
C ALA A 156 -15.21 40.02 9.49
N ARG A 157 -16.18 39.95 10.43
CA ARG A 157 -17.49 40.63 10.31
C ARG A 157 -17.39 42.15 10.45
N GLN A 158 -16.35 42.66 11.08
CA GLN A 158 -16.15 44.08 11.36
C GLN A 158 -14.80 44.59 10.84
N ALA A 159 -14.06 43.77 10.11
CA ALA A 159 -12.74 44.08 9.63
C ALA A 159 -12.78 45.01 8.44
N ARG A 160 -11.82 45.93 8.36
CA ARG A 160 -11.59 46.77 7.19
C ARG A 160 -10.97 45.97 6.04
N ASP A 161 -11.07 46.49 4.83
CA ASP A 161 -10.59 45.81 3.62
C ASP A 161 -9.12 45.40 3.71
N ASP A 162 -8.26 46.20 4.35
CA ASP A 162 -6.84 45.93 4.57
C ASP A 162 -6.58 44.73 5.54
N GLN A 163 -7.57 44.42 6.38
CA GLN A 163 -7.50 43.30 7.36
C GLN A 163 -8.13 42.00 6.84
N GLN A 164 -9.05 42.10 5.86
CA GLN A 164 -9.77 40.92 5.34
C GLN A 164 -8.85 39.85 4.76
N ALA A 165 -7.79 40.26 4.05
CA ALA A 165 -6.81 39.32 3.48
C ALA A 165 -6.07 38.53 4.55
N LEU A 166 -5.67 39.15 5.67
CA LEU A 166 -5.00 38.51 6.78
C LEU A 166 -5.92 37.53 7.54
N LEU A 167 -7.17 37.92 7.75
CA LEU A 167 -8.15 37.07 8.41
C LEU A 167 -8.53 35.85 7.56
N THR A 168 -8.58 36.03 6.24
CA THR A 168 -8.75 34.92 5.30
C THR A 168 -7.57 33.96 5.36
N LEU A 169 -6.33 34.47 5.37
CA LEU A 169 -5.13 33.66 5.52
C LEU A 169 -5.12 32.85 6.83
N ILE A 170 -5.47 33.48 7.97
CA ILE A 170 -5.54 32.78 9.26
C ILE A 170 -6.58 31.65 9.21
N ARG A 171 -7.73 31.88 8.62
CA ARG A 171 -8.77 30.87 8.48
C ARG A 171 -8.33 29.71 7.59
N ASP A 172 -7.69 30.01 6.47
CA ASP A 172 -7.27 29.02 5.48
C ASP A 172 -6.13 28.16 6.02
N GLU A 173 -5.14 28.74 6.70
CA GLU A 173 -4.07 28.00 7.36
C GLU A 173 -4.59 27.22 8.57
N GLY A 174 -5.52 27.76 9.35
CA GLY A 174 -6.20 27.03 10.41
C GLY A 174 -6.93 25.80 9.88
N GLY A 175 -7.70 25.96 8.80
CA GLY A 175 -8.34 24.82 8.11
C GLY A 175 -7.33 23.81 7.55
N ARG A 176 -6.16 24.26 7.09
CA ARG A 176 -5.08 23.39 6.62
C ARG A 176 -4.49 22.55 7.76
N ILE A 177 -4.20 23.19 8.91
CA ILE A 177 -3.69 22.50 10.10
C ILE A 177 -4.72 21.48 10.60
N THR A 178 -6.00 21.84 10.67
CA THR A 178 -7.08 20.91 11.04
C THR A 178 -7.05 19.66 10.16
N ARG A 179 -6.99 19.81 8.84
CA ARG A 179 -6.92 18.68 7.92
C ARG A 179 -5.68 17.80 8.11
N ILE A 180 -4.54 18.39 8.46
CA ILE A 180 -3.31 17.62 8.76
C ILE A 180 -3.51 16.80 10.03
N VAL A 181 -4.07 17.42 11.08
CA VAL A 181 -4.35 16.76 12.37
C VAL A 181 -5.41 15.65 12.20
N ASP A 182 -6.47 15.90 11.41
CA ASP A 182 -7.51 14.90 11.10
C ASP A 182 -6.91 13.66 10.44
N ARG A 183 -6.02 13.86 9.46
CA ARG A 183 -5.34 12.76 8.78
C ARG A 183 -4.41 11.99 9.72
N PHE A 184 -3.76 12.67 10.65
CA PHE A 184 -2.89 12.05 11.63
C PHE A 184 -3.67 11.20 12.65
N THR A 185 -4.85 11.68 13.07
CA THR A 185 -5.74 10.95 14.00
C THR A 185 -6.55 9.83 13.32
N ALA A 186 -6.77 9.89 12.02
CA ALA A 186 -7.49 8.86 11.27
C ALA A 186 -6.76 7.50 11.27
N PHE A 187 -5.42 7.48 11.41
CA PHE A 187 -4.66 6.24 11.53
C PHE A 187 -5.15 5.32 12.65
N GLU A 188 -5.74 5.88 13.69
CA GLU A 188 -6.16 5.13 14.87
C GLU A 188 -7.41 4.27 14.65
N THR A 189 -8.33 4.74 13.83
CA THR A 189 -9.61 4.04 13.58
C THR A 189 -9.43 2.72 12.84
N PHE A 190 -8.30 2.55 12.12
CA PHE A 190 -8.08 1.39 11.26
C PHE A 190 -7.60 0.13 11.99
N PHE A 191 -7.20 0.23 13.26
CA PHE A 191 -6.71 -0.92 14.03
C PHE A 191 -7.80 -1.87 14.56
N SER A 192 -9.07 -1.45 14.55
CA SER A 192 -10.18 -2.26 15.06
C SER A 192 -11.38 -2.18 14.12
N PRO A 193 -11.35 -2.89 12.98
CA PRO A 193 -12.45 -2.85 12.01
C PRO A 193 -13.74 -3.40 12.61
N ARG A 194 -14.85 -2.73 12.33
CA ARG A 194 -16.20 -3.20 12.62
C ARG A 194 -16.74 -3.94 11.41
N ALA A 195 -16.18 -5.12 11.16
CA ALA A 195 -16.51 -5.91 10.00
C ALA A 195 -17.98 -6.36 10.02
N ARG A 196 -18.63 -6.24 8.87
CA ARG A 196 -19.99 -6.72 8.62
C ARG A 196 -20.10 -7.26 7.20
N ILE A 197 -21.07 -8.12 6.95
CA ILE A 197 -21.35 -8.63 5.62
C ILE A 197 -21.71 -7.44 4.71
N THR A 198 -20.92 -7.25 3.67
CA THR A 198 -20.94 -6.03 2.85
C THR A 198 -20.82 -6.39 1.38
N ASN A 199 -21.67 -5.77 0.56
CA ASN A 199 -21.52 -5.77 -0.89
C ASN A 199 -20.52 -4.67 -1.28
N VAL A 200 -19.37 -5.07 -1.82
CA VAL A 200 -18.27 -4.14 -2.16
C VAL A 200 -18.65 -3.15 -3.26
N HIS A 201 -19.53 -3.54 -4.19
CA HIS A 201 -19.95 -2.68 -5.29
C HIS A 201 -20.72 -1.46 -4.78
N ILE A 202 -21.57 -1.62 -3.77
CA ILE A 202 -22.31 -0.49 -3.16
C ILE A 202 -21.33 0.54 -2.58
N VAL A 203 -20.27 0.08 -1.92
CA VAL A 203 -19.26 0.97 -1.36
C VAL A 203 -18.48 1.68 -2.47
N LEU A 204 -18.07 0.95 -3.52
CA LEU A 204 -17.35 1.52 -4.66
C LEU A 204 -18.19 2.53 -5.41
N ASP A 205 -19.48 2.26 -5.65
CA ASP A 205 -20.39 3.19 -6.32
C ASP A 205 -20.53 4.50 -5.54
N SER A 206 -20.66 4.42 -4.20
CA SER A 206 -20.68 5.59 -3.31
C SER A 206 -19.41 6.45 -3.45
N VAL A 207 -18.23 5.81 -3.51
CA VAL A 207 -16.94 6.52 -3.72
C VAL A 207 -16.89 7.20 -5.08
N ILE A 208 -17.36 6.53 -6.14
CA ILE A 208 -17.33 7.06 -7.50
C ILE A 208 -18.30 8.23 -7.65
N ASP A 209 -19.49 8.15 -7.05
CA ASP A 209 -20.44 9.24 -7.07
C ASP A 209 -19.89 10.48 -6.33
N LEU A 210 -19.24 10.27 -5.20
CA LEU A 210 -18.54 11.33 -4.49
C LEU A 210 -17.39 11.92 -5.33
N ALA A 211 -16.59 11.07 -6.00
CA ALA A 211 -15.51 11.52 -6.85
C ALA A 211 -16.04 12.37 -8.04
N LYS A 212 -17.08 11.93 -8.72
CA LYS A 212 -17.73 12.67 -9.81
C LYS A 212 -18.28 14.02 -9.37
N ALA A 213 -18.86 14.07 -8.17
CA ALA A 213 -19.43 15.29 -7.61
C ALA A 213 -18.38 16.30 -7.12
N SER A 214 -17.13 15.87 -6.89
CA SER A 214 -16.10 16.71 -6.27
C SER A 214 -14.86 16.88 -7.16
N PHE A 215 -13.88 16.00 -7.02
CA PHE A 215 -12.55 16.15 -7.63
C PHE A 215 -12.38 15.47 -8.99
N GLY A 216 -13.29 14.58 -9.38
CA GLY A 216 -13.26 13.78 -10.62
C GLY A 216 -14.27 14.22 -11.69
N ALA A 217 -14.81 15.46 -11.63
CA ALA A 217 -15.84 15.92 -12.55
C ALA A 217 -15.45 15.83 -14.05
N ASN A 218 -14.17 15.97 -14.37
CA ASN A 218 -13.64 15.88 -15.75
C ASN A 218 -12.97 14.53 -16.04
N THR A 219 -13.13 13.52 -15.17
CA THR A 219 -12.54 12.19 -15.30
C THR A 219 -13.56 11.20 -15.83
N ARG A 220 -13.16 10.41 -16.80
CA ARG A 220 -13.95 9.26 -17.26
C ARG A 220 -13.69 8.08 -16.33
N PHE A 221 -14.75 7.56 -15.72
CA PHE A 221 -14.72 6.34 -14.90
C PHE A 221 -15.25 5.16 -15.72
N ASP A 222 -14.41 4.13 -15.90
CA ASP A 222 -14.76 2.88 -16.56
C ASP A 222 -14.90 1.77 -15.48
N LEU A 223 -16.12 1.27 -15.27
CA LEU A 223 -16.43 0.29 -14.22
C LEU A 223 -16.52 -1.12 -14.81
N GLN A 224 -15.77 -2.07 -14.27
CA GLN A 224 -15.71 -3.46 -14.71
C GLN A 224 -15.91 -4.38 -13.49
N TYR A 225 -17.13 -4.40 -12.98
CA TYR A 225 -17.49 -5.20 -11.82
C TYR A 225 -17.84 -6.64 -12.21
N ASP A 226 -17.30 -7.59 -11.48
CA ASP A 226 -17.71 -8.98 -11.54
C ASP A 226 -19.01 -9.16 -10.74
N PRO A 227 -20.17 -9.39 -11.42
CA PRO A 227 -21.45 -9.49 -10.74
C PRO A 227 -21.60 -10.78 -9.89
N SER A 228 -20.68 -11.72 -10.04
CA SER A 228 -20.71 -13.00 -9.31
C SER A 228 -20.03 -12.93 -7.95
N LEU A 229 -19.46 -11.78 -7.58
CA LEU A 229 -18.77 -11.63 -6.32
C LEU A 229 -19.71 -11.84 -5.12
N PRO A 230 -19.33 -12.68 -4.14
CA PRO A 230 -20.07 -12.80 -2.90
C PRO A 230 -19.89 -11.53 -2.06
N GLU A 231 -20.85 -11.30 -1.17
CA GLU A 231 -20.65 -10.37 -0.07
C GLU A 231 -19.51 -10.85 0.83
N ILE A 232 -18.73 -9.93 1.37
CA ILE A 232 -17.58 -10.22 2.23
C ILE A 232 -17.73 -9.57 3.59
N GLU A 233 -17.07 -10.14 4.58
CA GLU A 233 -16.98 -9.58 5.92
C GLU A 233 -15.86 -8.53 5.94
N VAL A 234 -16.24 -7.26 5.90
CA VAL A 234 -15.34 -6.09 5.87
C VAL A 234 -15.99 -4.91 6.58
N ASP A 235 -15.19 -4.02 7.13
CA ASP A 235 -15.67 -2.72 7.60
C ASP A 235 -15.93 -1.81 6.39
N PRO A 236 -17.18 -1.44 6.09
CA PRO A 236 -17.51 -0.65 4.91
C PRO A 236 -16.98 0.78 4.96
N ASP A 237 -16.79 1.37 6.15
CA ASP A 237 -16.24 2.71 6.29
C ASP A 237 -14.74 2.70 5.98
N HIS A 238 -14.03 1.65 6.42
CA HIS A 238 -12.63 1.43 6.05
C HIS A 238 -12.47 1.15 4.54
N LEU A 239 -13.33 0.30 3.98
CA LEU A 239 -13.30 0.02 2.54
C LEU A 239 -13.56 1.30 1.72
N HIS A 240 -14.52 2.12 2.16
CA HIS A 240 -14.82 3.41 1.54
C HIS A 240 -13.60 4.33 1.57
N GLU A 241 -12.92 4.46 2.72
CA GLU A 241 -11.74 5.30 2.88
C GLU A 241 -10.58 4.80 2.01
N ALA A 242 -10.32 3.48 1.98
CA ALA A 242 -9.29 2.89 1.13
C ALA A 242 -9.57 3.16 -0.36
N ALA A 243 -10.79 2.89 -0.81
CA ALA A 243 -11.20 3.12 -2.19
C ALA A 243 -11.13 4.61 -2.56
N LEU A 244 -11.56 5.52 -1.66
CA LEU A 244 -11.50 6.96 -1.89
C LEU A 244 -10.04 7.44 -2.05
N ASN A 245 -9.12 6.95 -1.24
CA ASN A 245 -7.69 7.28 -1.34
C ASN A 245 -7.09 6.79 -2.68
N LEU A 246 -7.43 5.57 -3.11
CA LEU A 246 -6.99 5.03 -4.39
C LEU A 246 -7.56 5.84 -5.57
N VAL A 247 -8.87 6.06 -5.60
CA VAL A 247 -9.56 6.79 -6.66
C VAL A 247 -9.05 8.23 -6.75
N LYS A 248 -8.85 8.90 -5.61
CA LYS A 248 -8.30 10.26 -5.57
C LYS A 248 -6.89 10.31 -6.14
N ASN A 249 -6.02 9.37 -5.76
CA ASN A 249 -4.66 9.28 -6.28
C ASN A 249 -4.65 9.04 -7.80
N ALA A 250 -5.52 8.16 -8.29
CA ALA A 250 -5.67 7.84 -9.70
C ALA A 250 -6.18 9.04 -10.52
N VAL A 251 -7.19 9.76 -10.02
CA VAL A 251 -7.70 11.00 -10.68
C VAL A 251 -6.61 12.06 -10.75
N GLU A 252 -5.88 12.27 -9.64
CA GLU A 252 -4.78 13.25 -9.61
C GLU A 252 -3.65 12.87 -10.58
N ALA A 253 -3.29 11.58 -10.67
CA ALA A 253 -2.27 11.10 -11.60
C ALA A 253 -2.71 11.20 -13.06
N ALA A 254 -3.98 10.89 -13.36
CA ALA A 254 -4.54 10.96 -14.70
C ALA A 254 -4.76 12.41 -15.20
N SER A 255 -4.88 13.39 -14.28
CA SER A 255 -5.21 14.79 -14.62
C SER A 255 -4.01 15.51 -15.22
N THR A 256 -3.76 15.28 -16.52
CA THR A 256 -2.74 15.98 -17.30
C THR A 256 -3.39 16.86 -18.38
N PRO A 257 -2.84 18.06 -18.70
CA PRO A 257 -3.46 18.96 -19.68
C PRO A 257 -3.59 18.39 -21.10
N SER A 258 -2.77 17.40 -21.43
CA SER A 258 -2.65 16.87 -22.80
C SER A 258 -3.58 15.67 -23.09
N ARG A 259 -4.28 15.12 -22.08
CA ARG A 259 -5.03 13.88 -22.21
C ARG A 259 -6.27 13.89 -21.31
N GLN A 260 -7.38 13.28 -21.81
CA GLN A 260 -8.55 13.07 -20.97
C GLN A 260 -8.21 12.09 -19.84
N ALA A 261 -8.43 12.52 -18.59
CA ALA A 261 -8.26 11.68 -17.44
C ALA A 261 -9.22 10.47 -17.49
N ARG A 262 -8.67 9.27 -17.30
CA ARG A 262 -9.43 8.02 -17.27
C ARG A 262 -8.98 7.20 -16.05
N VAL A 263 -9.97 6.73 -15.29
CA VAL A 263 -9.77 5.83 -14.16
C VAL A 263 -10.67 4.61 -14.35
N SER A 264 -10.09 3.42 -14.35
CA SER A 264 -10.81 2.16 -14.43
C SER A 264 -10.85 1.52 -13.05
N ILE A 265 -12.04 1.06 -12.63
CA ILE A 265 -12.23 0.31 -11.40
C ILE A 265 -12.76 -1.08 -11.78
N SER A 266 -12.02 -2.12 -11.38
CA SER A 266 -12.42 -3.49 -11.64
C SER A 266 -12.46 -4.30 -10.36
N THR A 267 -13.37 -5.29 -10.32
CA THR A 267 -13.46 -6.25 -9.22
C THR A 267 -13.36 -7.67 -9.79
N ARG A 268 -12.67 -8.57 -9.07
CA ARG A 268 -12.51 -9.97 -9.48
C ARG A 268 -12.46 -10.88 -8.26
N TYR A 269 -12.94 -12.11 -8.47
CA TYR A 269 -12.71 -13.19 -7.51
C TYR A 269 -11.45 -13.97 -7.90
N ARG A 270 -10.53 -14.11 -6.95
CA ARG A 270 -9.32 -14.93 -7.09
C ARG A 270 -9.52 -16.21 -6.29
N ALA A 271 -9.80 -17.31 -6.99
CA ALA A 271 -9.86 -18.63 -6.38
C ALA A 271 -8.45 -19.12 -6.03
N GLY A 272 -8.32 -19.92 -4.97
CA GLY A 272 -7.07 -20.59 -4.63
C GLY A 272 -6.16 -19.85 -3.64
N PHE A 273 -6.48 -18.64 -3.22
CA PHE A 273 -5.72 -17.97 -2.16
C PHE A 273 -5.92 -18.66 -0.81
N ARG A 274 -4.83 -19.12 -0.19
CA ARG A 274 -4.82 -19.62 1.18
C ARG A 274 -4.30 -18.56 2.12
N PHE A 275 -5.20 -17.99 2.91
CA PHE A 275 -4.81 -17.13 4.01
C PHE A 275 -4.63 -17.99 5.27
N ALA A 276 -3.50 -17.85 5.95
CA ALA A 276 -3.31 -18.42 7.27
C ALA A 276 -4.15 -17.60 8.27
N GLY A 277 -5.37 -18.07 8.58
CA GLY A 277 -6.19 -17.50 9.64
C GLY A 277 -5.66 -17.91 11.02
N ARG A 278 -6.16 -17.27 12.11
CA ARG A 278 -5.86 -17.66 13.50
C ARG A 278 -6.15 -19.15 13.79
N ASP A 279 -7.05 -19.78 13.02
CA ASP A 279 -7.51 -21.17 13.21
C ASP A 279 -6.94 -22.14 12.17
N GLY A 280 -5.81 -21.81 11.52
CA GLY A 280 -5.15 -22.65 10.50
C GLY A 280 -5.49 -22.28 9.05
N PRO A 281 -4.86 -22.95 8.06
CA PRO A 281 -5.04 -22.63 6.66
C PRO A 281 -6.46 -22.98 6.18
N ARG A 282 -7.26 -21.96 5.92
CA ARG A 282 -8.54 -22.10 5.22
C ARG A 282 -8.35 -21.71 3.76
N ALA A 283 -8.69 -22.60 2.84
CA ALA A 283 -8.82 -22.25 1.44
C ALA A 283 -9.97 -21.23 1.31
N ARG A 284 -9.62 -19.96 1.13
CA ARG A 284 -10.58 -18.88 0.86
C ARG A 284 -10.14 -18.18 -0.42
N GLY A 285 -11.08 -17.90 -1.30
CA GLY A 285 -10.82 -17.00 -2.40
C GLY A 285 -10.52 -15.59 -1.87
N ALA A 286 -9.78 -14.81 -2.63
CA ALA A 286 -9.59 -13.39 -2.40
C ALA A 286 -10.50 -12.58 -3.32
N LEU A 287 -11.03 -11.48 -2.83
CA LEU A 287 -11.66 -10.47 -3.65
C LEU A 287 -10.59 -9.42 -3.99
N GLU A 288 -10.37 -9.20 -5.28
CA GLU A 288 -9.47 -8.16 -5.77
C GLU A 288 -10.29 -6.96 -6.23
N ILE A 289 -9.88 -5.77 -5.76
CA ILE A 289 -10.35 -4.47 -6.28
C ILE A 289 -9.13 -3.80 -6.89
N ALA A 290 -9.18 -3.48 -8.18
CA ALA A 290 -8.11 -2.75 -8.85
C ALA A 290 -8.60 -1.38 -9.32
N VAL A 291 -7.81 -0.36 -9.04
CA VAL A 291 -8.01 1.03 -9.50
C VAL A 291 -6.84 1.36 -10.41
N THR A 292 -7.11 1.56 -11.69
CA THR A 292 -6.09 1.81 -12.73
C THR A 292 -6.30 3.19 -13.32
N ASP A 293 -5.24 3.96 -13.44
CA ASP A 293 -5.26 5.26 -14.09
C ASP A 293 -4.48 5.25 -15.42
N ASN A 294 -4.70 6.29 -16.22
CA ASN A 294 -3.94 6.51 -17.44
C ASN A 294 -2.87 7.60 -17.28
N GLY A 295 -2.40 7.86 -16.07
CA GLY A 295 -1.36 8.81 -15.74
C GLY A 295 0.05 8.38 -16.22
N PRO A 296 1.08 9.08 -15.77
CA PRO A 296 2.48 8.78 -16.16
C PRO A 296 3.07 7.56 -15.45
N GLY A 297 2.31 6.93 -14.53
CA GLY A 297 2.83 5.90 -13.63
C GLY A 297 3.69 6.46 -12.50
N VAL A 298 4.33 5.56 -11.76
CA VAL A 298 5.19 5.89 -10.62
C VAL A 298 6.65 5.63 -11.00
N PRO A 299 7.59 6.56 -10.78
CA PRO A 299 9.01 6.33 -11.06
C PRO A 299 9.53 5.10 -10.32
N GLU A 300 10.22 4.19 -11.01
CA GLU A 300 10.68 2.91 -10.45
C GLU A 300 11.46 3.06 -9.14
N GLN A 301 12.28 4.10 -9.02
CA GLN A 301 13.04 4.40 -7.81
C GLN A 301 12.17 4.69 -6.59
N THR A 302 10.90 5.10 -6.80
CA THR A 302 9.96 5.47 -5.72
C THR A 302 8.99 4.35 -5.39
N VAL A 303 8.82 3.35 -6.27
CA VAL A 303 7.90 2.22 -6.09
C VAL A 303 8.08 1.52 -4.73
N PRO A 304 9.29 1.23 -4.23
CA PRO A 304 9.46 0.57 -2.92
C PRO A 304 8.96 1.40 -1.73
N ARG A 305 8.83 2.72 -1.91
CA ARG A 305 8.53 3.67 -0.85
C ARG A 305 7.11 4.23 -0.87
N VAL A 306 6.31 3.93 -1.89
CA VAL A 306 4.98 4.56 -2.08
C VAL A 306 4.00 4.28 -0.93
N PHE A 307 4.21 3.19 -0.19
CA PHE A 307 3.42 2.84 0.98
C PHE A 307 3.99 3.36 2.30
N GLU A 308 5.18 4.01 2.29
CA GLU A 308 5.74 4.62 3.49
C GLU A 308 4.89 5.82 3.91
N PRO A 309 4.54 5.96 5.19
CA PRO A 309 3.88 7.15 5.70
C PRO A 309 4.71 8.41 5.41
N PHE A 310 4.03 9.48 5.04
CA PHE A 310 4.63 10.79 4.70
C PHE A 310 5.48 10.82 3.43
N PHE A 311 5.62 9.72 2.71
CA PHE A 311 6.26 9.71 1.42
C PHE A 311 5.32 10.27 0.34
N THR A 312 5.76 11.27 -0.40
CA THR A 312 5.01 11.88 -1.50
C THR A 312 5.94 12.51 -2.53
N THR A 313 5.59 12.38 -3.79
CA THR A 313 6.23 13.09 -4.91
C THR A 313 5.44 14.33 -5.34
N LYS A 314 4.28 14.58 -4.71
CA LYS A 314 3.37 15.68 -5.07
C LYS A 314 3.63 16.92 -4.22
N ALA A 315 3.73 18.09 -4.84
CA ALA A 315 3.81 19.37 -4.12
C ALA A 315 2.54 19.59 -3.29
N GLY A 316 2.68 19.62 -1.95
CA GLY A 316 1.55 19.78 -1.02
C GLY A 316 0.78 18.50 -0.69
N GLY A 317 1.21 17.34 -1.16
CA GLY A 317 0.68 16.04 -0.75
C GLY A 317 1.12 15.70 0.69
N ALA A 318 0.23 15.10 1.48
CA ALA A 318 0.58 14.68 2.85
C ALA A 318 1.32 13.33 2.91
N GLY A 319 1.35 12.55 1.80
CA GLY A 319 2.02 11.25 1.73
C GLY A 319 1.42 10.17 2.64
N ILE A 320 0.12 10.27 2.96
CA ILE A 320 -0.55 9.38 3.93
C ILE A 320 -1.51 8.42 3.24
N GLY A 321 -2.07 8.78 2.07
CA GLY A 321 -3.17 8.04 1.46
C GLY A 321 -2.89 6.56 1.19
N LEU A 322 -1.76 6.23 0.55
CA LEU A 322 -1.39 4.83 0.27
C LEU A 322 -1.00 4.06 1.54
N ALA A 323 -0.40 4.74 2.53
CA ALA A 323 -0.12 4.13 3.82
C ALA A 323 -1.42 3.74 4.55
N VAL A 324 -2.46 4.60 4.51
CA VAL A 324 -3.80 4.29 5.04
C VAL A 324 -4.40 3.08 4.33
N VAL A 325 -4.31 3.00 3.00
CA VAL A 325 -4.78 1.83 2.24
C VAL A 325 -4.10 0.57 2.73
N ALA A 326 -2.77 0.60 2.90
CA ALA A 326 -2.02 -0.56 3.36
C ALA A 326 -2.45 -1.00 4.77
N GLU A 327 -2.63 -0.08 5.71
CA GLU A 327 -3.09 -0.37 7.07
C GLU A 327 -4.52 -0.97 7.08
N ILE A 328 -5.44 -0.40 6.30
CA ILE A 328 -6.80 -0.93 6.17
C ILE A 328 -6.76 -2.35 5.62
N MET A 329 -6.00 -2.61 4.56
CA MET A 329 -5.89 -3.94 3.98
C MET A 329 -5.30 -4.93 4.98
N GLN A 330 -4.27 -4.56 5.72
CA GLN A 330 -3.67 -5.38 6.76
C GLN A 330 -4.66 -5.70 7.89
N ALA A 331 -5.43 -4.72 8.36
CA ALA A 331 -6.45 -4.90 9.40
C ALA A 331 -7.55 -5.90 8.99
N HIS A 332 -7.80 -6.04 7.68
CA HIS A 332 -8.75 -7.00 7.11
C HIS A 332 -8.10 -8.32 6.66
N GLY A 333 -6.81 -8.52 6.96
CA GLY A 333 -6.07 -9.72 6.57
C GLY A 333 -5.78 -9.80 5.07
N GLY A 334 -5.88 -8.67 4.36
CA GLY A 334 -5.56 -8.52 2.95
C GLY A 334 -4.18 -7.89 2.72
N PHE A 335 -3.88 -7.60 1.46
CA PHE A 335 -2.66 -6.89 1.06
C PHE A 335 -2.97 -5.93 -0.09
N VAL A 336 -2.07 -4.99 -0.34
CA VAL A 336 -2.13 -4.04 -1.45
C VAL A 336 -0.91 -4.21 -2.36
N VAL A 337 -1.12 -4.11 -3.67
CA VAL A 337 -0.07 -4.20 -4.70
C VAL A 337 -0.11 -2.92 -5.51
N LEU A 338 1.05 -2.33 -5.77
CA LEU A 338 1.22 -1.33 -6.82
C LEU A 338 1.79 -2.03 -8.06
N ASP A 339 1.03 -1.97 -9.14
CA ASP A 339 1.42 -2.41 -10.46
C ASP A 339 1.70 -1.16 -11.31
N ASN A 340 2.90 -1.06 -11.85
CA ASN A 340 3.37 0.11 -12.59
C ASN A 340 3.49 -0.23 -14.07
N SER A 341 2.36 -0.40 -14.74
CA SER A 341 2.32 -0.70 -16.17
C SER A 341 2.67 0.52 -17.03
N VAL A 342 3.06 0.25 -18.29
CA VAL A 342 3.40 1.31 -19.28
C VAL A 342 2.21 2.24 -19.59
N SER A 343 0.99 1.87 -19.18
CA SER A 343 -0.25 2.61 -19.43
C SER A 343 -0.73 3.45 -18.24
N GLY A 344 -0.01 3.43 -17.12
CA GLY A 344 -0.40 4.11 -15.87
C GLY A 344 -0.07 3.26 -14.64
N ALA A 345 -0.52 3.69 -13.47
CA ALA A 345 -0.42 2.92 -12.23
C ALA A 345 -1.73 2.18 -11.93
N SER A 346 -1.62 1.03 -11.28
CA SER A 346 -2.77 0.22 -10.82
C SER A 346 -2.53 -0.33 -9.42
#